data_f4d9b446445b0e491d8b05409df5d9b8
#
_entry.id   f4d9b446445b0e491d8b05409df5d9b8
#
_cell.length_a   1.000
_cell.length_b   1.000
_cell.length_c   1.000
_cell.angle_alpha   90.00
_cell.angle_beta   90.00
_cell.angle_gamma   90.00
#
_symmetry.space_group_name_H-M   'P 1'
#
loop_
_entity.id
_entity.type
_entity.pdbx_description
1 polymer ?
#
loop_
_entity_poly.entity_id
_entity_poly.type
_entity_poly.pdbx_seq_one_letter_code
_entity_poly.pdbx_strand_id
1 'polypeptide(L)'
;IREMIGKPEAHIHFLVGGTPVNTITIAAALRPYEGAISADSGHIYVHETGSVEATGHRVIATPTEDGKLRPADVEKVLLHHEDEHTVIPKLVYITHPTENGGVYTKAELTALRECCDKNNLYLYMDGARLGTALTWPGNDLSIKDIADLCDAFYIGGTKIGALFGEALV
;
A
#
# COMPACT_ATOMS: atom_id res chain seq x y z
N ILE A 1 -1.93 2.71 -19.58
CA ILE A 1 -2.23 2.79 -18.15
C ILE A 1 -3.02 4.07 -17.85
N ARG A 2 -2.56 5.26 -18.19
CA ARG A 2 -3.24 6.54 -17.92
C ARG A 2 -4.71 6.53 -18.36
N GLU A 3 -5.00 6.04 -19.56
CA GLU A 3 -6.38 5.90 -20.07
C GLU A 3 -7.19 4.89 -19.23
N MET A 4 -6.58 3.76 -18.86
CA MET A 4 -7.24 2.72 -18.05
C MET A 4 -7.67 3.24 -16.68
N ILE A 5 -6.81 4.02 -16.03
CA ILE A 5 -7.07 4.57 -14.70
C ILE A 5 -7.86 5.89 -14.73
N GLY A 6 -8.06 6.49 -15.91
CA GLY A 6 -8.74 7.76 -16.06
C GLY A 6 -7.96 8.98 -15.52
N LYS A 7 -6.63 8.88 -15.39
CA LYS A 7 -5.76 9.94 -14.84
C LYS A 7 -4.69 10.32 -15.88
N PRO A 8 -4.95 11.27 -16.78
CA PRO A 8 -4.00 11.65 -17.83
C PRO A 8 -2.69 12.23 -17.28
N GLU A 9 -2.74 12.84 -16.10
CA GLU A 9 -1.57 13.47 -15.45
C GLU A 9 -0.79 12.52 -14.54
N ALA A 10 -1.21 11.24 -14.39
CA ALA A 10 -0.53 10.30 -13.53
C ALA A 10 0.92 10.07 -13.97
N HIS A 11 1.84 10.07 -13.01
CA HIS A 11 3.21 9.65 -13.24
C HIS A 11 3.28 8.13 -13.19
N ILE A 12 3.96 7.53 -14.16
CA ILE A 12 4.09 6.08 -14.27
C ILE A 12 5.56 5.72 -14.42
N HIS A 13 6.05 4.87 -13.52
CA HIS A 13 7.43 4.41 -13.49
C HIS A 13 7.48 2.88 -13.62
N PHE A 14 8.26 2.36 -14.57
CA PHE A 14 8.48 0.94 -14.71
C PHE A 14 9.71 0.52 -13.91
N LEU A 15 9.54 -0.44 -13.01
CA LEU A 15 10.57 -0.94 -12.11
C LEU A 15 10.71 -2.46 -12.22
N VAL A 16 11.83 -2.99 -11.76
CA VAL A 16 12.23 -4.39 -12.02
C VAL A 16 11.60 -5.43 -11.10
N GLY A 17 10.89 -5.02 -10.05
CA GLY A 17 10.28 -5.93 -9.08
C GLY A 17 9.58 -5.21 -7.94
N GLY A 18 8.75 -5.93 -7.17
CA GLY A 18 7.93 -5.36 -6.10
C GLY A 18 8.75 -4.73 -4.96
N THR A 19 9.79 -5.40 -4.46
CA THR A 19 10.65 -4.87 -3.40
C THR A 19 11.27 -3.52 -3.76
N PRO A 20 11.90 -3.32 -4.94
CA PRO A 20 12.33 -1.99 -5.37
C PRO A 20 11.20 -0.96 -5.46
N VAL A 21 10.00 -1.37 -5.90
CA VAL A 21 8.83 -0.46 -5.94
C VAL A 21 8.48 0.00 -4.53
N ASN A 22 8.32 -0.92 -3.58
CA ASN A 22 7.98 -0.60 -2.20
C ASN A 22 9.04 0.31 -1.56
N THR A 23 10.31 -0.06 -1.69
CA THR A 23 11.44 0.70 -1.14
C THR A 23 11.49 2.13 -1.67
N ILE A 24 11.39 2.30 -3.00
CA ILE A 24 11.47 3.61 -3.65
C ILE A 24 10.26 4.47 -3.29
N THR A 25 9.05 3.89 -3.32
CA THR A 25 7.80 4.63 -3.02
C THR A 25 7.80 5.14 -1.59
N ILE A 26 8.13 4.28 -0.62
CA ILE A 26 8.17 4.65 0.78
C ILE A 26 9.26 5.69 1.04
N ALA A 27 10.47 5.48 0.51
CA ALA A 27 11.57 6.43 0.68
C ALA A 27 11.31 7.79 0.01
N ALA A 28 10.55 7.83 -1.08
CA ALA A 28 10.20 9.08 -1.75
C ALA A 28 9.06 9.83 -1.03
N ALA A 29 8.14 9.10 -0.40
CA ALA A 29 6.97 9.67 0.26
C ALA A 29 7.26 10.19 1.68
N LEU A 30 8.22 9.59 2.38
CA LEU A 30 8.44 9.80 3.80
C LEU A 30 9.68 10.64 4.11
N ARG A 31 9.59 11.42 5.18
CA ARG A 31 10.74 12.08 5.81
C ARG A 31 11.45 11.12 6.77
N PRO A 32 12.75 11.36 7.13
CA PRO A 32 13.56 10.41 7.93
C PRO A 32 12.93 9.97 9.27
N TYR A 33 12.06 10.78 9.87
CA TYR A 33 11.39 10.49 11.14
C TYR A 33 9.96 9.93 10.97
N GLU A 34 9.55 9.69 9.73
CA GLU A 34 8.23 9.14 9.41
C GLU A 34 8.31 7.64 9.10
N GLY A 35 7.20 6.93 9.35
CA GLY A 35 7.09 5.50 9.17
C GLY A 35 5.83 5.07 8.43
N ALA A 36 5.85 3.83 7.95
CA ALA A 36 4.74 3.20 7.24
C ALA A 36 4.00 2.21 8.15
N ILE A 37 2.67 2.37 8.28
CA ILE A 37 1.79 1.41 8.95
C ILE A 37 1.56 0.24 8.00
N SER A 38 1.72 -0.99 8.49
CA SER A 38 1.48 -2.22 7.75
C SER A 38 0.74 -3.24 8.62
N ALA A 39 -0.04 -4.13 8.01
CA ALA A 39 -0.43 -5.36 8.70
C ALA A 39 0.82 -6.15 9.09
N ASP A 40 0.75 -6.90 10.18
CA ASP A 40 1.85 -7.78 10.64
C ASP A 40 2.18 -8.93 9.68
N SER A 41 1.26 -9.24 8.75
CA SER A 41 1.47 -10.13 7.61
C SER A 41 1.91 -9.40 6.33
N GLY A 42 2.00 -8.06 6.34
CA GLY A 42 2.32 -7.26 5.16
C GLY A 42 3.71 -7.55 4.59
N HIS A 43 3.82 -7.56 3.27
CA HIS A 43 5.04 -7.99 2.56
C HIS A 43 6.28 -7.20 2.98
N ILE A 44 6.18 -5.88 3.14
CA ILE A 44 7.30 -5.01 3.57
C ILE A 44 7.79 -5.32 4.99
N TYR A 45 6.94 -5.90 5.84
CA TYR A 45 7.32 -6.28 7.20
C TYR A 45 7.93 -7.69 7.28
N VAL A 46 7.37 -8.65 6.50
CA VAL A 46 7.72 -10.08 6.66
C VAL A 46 8.76 -10.55 5.63
N HIS A 47 8.71 -10.08 4.38
CA HIS A 47 9.37 -10.74 3.25
C HIS A 47 10.44 -9.91 2.52
N GLU A 48 10.72 -8.68 2.95
CA GLU A 48 11.66 -7.80 2.22
C GLU A 48 13.02 -7.61 2.91
N THR A 49 13.32 -8.42 3.92
CA THR A 49 14.65 -8.46 4.58
C THR A 49 15.17 -7.09 5.06
N GLY A 50 14.26 -6.21 5.51
CA GLY A 50 14.63 -4.88 5.99
C GLY A 50 14.91 -3.86 4.89
N SER A 51 14.35 -4.04 3.70
CA SER A 51 14.57 -3.10 2.58
C SER A 51 14.06 -1.68 2.87
N VAL A 52 12.93 -1.56 3.56
CA VAL A 52 12.37 -0.29 3.98
C VAL A 52 13.20 0.33 5.09
N GLU A 53 13.59 -0.45 6.09
CA GLU A 53 14.43 -0.01 7.21
C GLU A 53 15.80 0.45 6.74
N ALA A 54 16.34 -0.16 5.68
CA ALA A 54 17.60 0.26 5.07
C ALA A 54 17.55 1.67 4.46
N THR A 55 16.36 2.21 4.19
CA THR A 55 16.17 3.60 3.76
C THR A 55 16.06 4.60 4.92
N GLY A 56 16.10 4.09 6.16
CA GLY A 56 15.97 4.91 7.37
C GLY A 56 14.54 5.06 7.87
N HIS A 57 13.57 4.37 7.26
CA HIS A 57 12.17 4.40 7.67
C HIS A 57 11.79 3.15 8.46
N ARG A 58 10.85 3.31 9.38
CA ARG A 58 10.33 2.21 10.18
C ARG A 58 9.03 1.65 9.58
N VAL A 59 8.92 0.34 9.50
CA VAL A 59 7.64 -0.33 9.32
C VAL A 59 6.97 -0.51 10.69
N ILE A 60 5.78 0.05 10.84
CA ILE A 60 4.96 -0.03 12.06
C ILE A 60 3.92 -1.12 11.83
N ALA A 61 4.24 -2.33 12.28
CA ALA A 61 3.35 -3.47 12.10
C ALA A 61 2.24 -3.49 13.15
N THR A 62 1.02 -3.78 12.73
CA THR A 62 -0.13 -3.99 13.62
C THR A 62 -0.81 -5.33 13.33
N PRO A 63 -1.20 -6.09 14.36
CA PRO A 63 -1.89 -7.37 14.17
C PRO A 63 -3.22 -7.20 13.45
N THR A 64 -3.48 -8.10 12.50
CA THR A 64 -4.73 -8.19 11.75
C THR A 64 -5.18 -9.65 11.62
N GLU A 65 -6.49 -9.91 11.53
CA GLU A 65 -7.01 -11.27 11.41
C GLU A 65 -6.82 -11.85 9.99
N ASP A 66 -7.02 -11.02 8.97
CA ASP A 66 -7.05 -11.40 7.55
C ASP A 66 -6.02 -10.69 6.68
N GLY A 67 -5.09 -9.97 7.31
CA GLY A 67 -4.09 -9.17 6.61
C GLY A 67 -4.60 -7.83 6.09
N LYS A 68 -5.89 -7.50 6.32
CA LYS A 68 -6.46 -6.21 5.95
C LYS A 68 -6.36 -5.21 7.11
N LEU A 69 -5.80 -4.05 6.84
CA LEU A 69 -5.90 -2.90 7.73
C LEU A 69 -7.28 -2.28 7.64
N ARG A 70 -7.82 -1.88 8.78
CA ARG A 70 -9.08 -1.15 8.92
C ARG A 70 -8.84 0.20 9.58
N PRO A 71 -9.75 1.17 9.45
CA PRO A 71 -9.61 2.46 10.14
C PRO A 71 -9.26 2.35 11.62
N ALA A 72 -9.89 1.41 12.34
CA ALA A 72 -9.62 1.20 13.76
C ALA A 72 -8.18 0.74 14.05
N ASP A 73 -7.56 -0.04 13.16
CA ASP A 73 -6.17 -0.48 13.29
C ASP A 73 -5.22 0.71 13.10
N VAL A 74 -5.50 1.55 12.11
CA VAL A 74 -4.74 2.79 11.85
C VAL A 74 -4.85 3.75 13.01
N GLU A 75 -6.07 4.04 13.49
CA GLU A 75 -6.30 4.94 14.62
C GLU A 75 -5.62 4.43 15.90
N LYS A 76 -5.63 3.14 16.14
CA LYS A 76 -4.90 2.52 17.27
C LYS A 76 -3.39 2.76 17.17
N VAL A 77 -2.79 2.63 16.00
CA VAL A 77 -1.36 2.92 15.79
C VAL A 77 -1.09 4.39 16.07
N LEU A 78 -1.91 5.31 15.55
CA LEU A 78 -1.74 6.75 15.77
C LEU A 78 -1.74 7.11 17.24
N LEU A 79 -2.67 6.56 18.03
CA LEU A 79 -2.75 6.78 19.49
C LEU A 79 -1.47 6.32 20.23
N HIS A 80 -0.79 5.27 19.75
CA HIS A 80 0.46 4.79 20.35
C HIS A 80 1.70 5.60 19.91
N HIS A 81 1.53 6.53 18.98
CA HIS A 81 2.59 7.34 18.38
C HIS A 81 2.37 8.84 18.59
N GLU A 82 1.69 9.24 19.66
CA GLU A 82 1.48 10.67 20.03
C GLU A 82 2.69 11.30 20.71
N ASP A 83 3.64 10.49 21.21
CA ASP A 83 4.85 10.93 21.88
C ASP A 83 5.88 11.43 20.85
N GLU A 84 6.48 12.60 21.07
CA GLU A 84 7.48 13.20 20.19
C GLU A 84 8.78 12.37 20.04
N HIS A 85 9.00 11.38 20.90
CA HIS A 85 10.13 10.46 20.79
C HIS A 85 9.84 9.23 19.93
N THR A 86 8.62 9.09 19.43
CA THR A 86 8.23 7.98 18.55
C THR A 86 8.30 8.37 17.08
N VAL A 87 8.43 7.37 16.21
CA VAL A 87 8.30 7.55 14.76
C VAL A 87 6.88 8.07 14.44
N ILE A 88 6.78 9.05 13.56
CA ILE A 88 5.49 9.60 13.12
C ILE A 88 4.91 8.72 12.01
N PRO A 89 3.77 8.05 12.22
CA PRO A 89 3.09 7.33 11.14
C PRO A 89 2.63 8.32 10.07
N LYS A 90 2.99 8.10 8.80
CA LYS A 90 2.63 9.01 7.70
C LYS A 90 2.08 8.31 6.47
N LEU A 91 2.30 7.01 6.34
CA LEU A 91 1.85 6.23 5.21
C LEU A 91 1.14 4.96 5.72
N VAL A 92 0.01 4.62 5.13
CA VAL A 92 -0.67 3.34 5.29
C VAL A 92 -0.34 2.48 4.08
N TYR A 93 0.33 1.37 4.31
CA TYR A 93 0.68 0.37 3.30
C TYR A 93 -0.31 -0.79 3.36
N ILE A 94 -0.92 -1.11 2.24
CA ILE A 94 -1.79 -2.28 2.09
C ILE A 94 -1.36 -3.13 0.91
N THR A 95 -1.64 -4.43 0.96
CA THR A 95 -1.48 -5.35 -0.18
C THR A 95 -2.85 -5.74 -0.74
N HIS A 96 -2.97 -5.86 -2.06
CA HIS A 96 -4.22 -6.24 -2.70
C HIS A 96 -4.00 -7.21 -3.88
N PRO A 97 -4.40 -8.50 -3.72
CA PRO A 97 -4.94 -9.13 -2.50
C PRO A 97 -3.89 -9.18 -1.38
N THR A 98 -4.35 -9.36 -0.12
CA THR A 98 -3.44 -9.48 1.02
C THR A 98 -2.60 -10.76 0.93
N GLU A 99 -1.53 -10.85 1.70
CA GLU A 99 -0.68 -12.05 1.74
C GLU A 99 -1.48 -13.31 2.18
N ASN A 100 -2.56 -13.12 2.93
CA ASN A 100 -3.47 -14.18 3.36
C ASN A 100 -4.63 -14.44 2.36
N GLY A 101 -4.62 -13.77 1.19
CA GLY A 101 -5.63 -13.92 0.14
C GLY A 101 -6.88 -13.06 0.33
N GLY A 102 -6.91 -12.16 1.32
CA GLY A 102 -8.00 -11.21 1.52
C GLY A 102 -8.08 -10.19 0.38
N VAL A 103 -9.29 -9.87 -0.06
CA VAL A 103 -9.56 -8.85 -1.08
C VAL A 103 -10.33 -7.71 -0.44
N TYR A 104 -9.81 -6.48 -0.56
CA TYR A 104 -10.54 -5.29 -0.12
C TYR A 104 -11.77 -5.08 -1.00
N THR A 105 -12.90 -4.83 -0.38
CA THR A 105 -14.09 -4.29 -1.06
C THR A 105 -13.93 -2.79 -1.28
N LYS A 106 -14.73 -2.24 -2.19
CA LYS A 106 -14.77 -0.80 -2.43
C LYS A 106 -15.12 -0.01 -1.15
N ALA A 107 -16.05 -0.53 -0.37
CA ALA A 107 -16.43 0.09 0.90
C ALA A 107 -15.28 0.10 1.92
N GLU A 108 -14.53 -1.00 2.06
CA GLU A 108 -13.38 -1.09 2.96
C GLU A 108 -12.25 -0.14 2.52
N LEU A 109 -11.95 -0.08 1.22
CA LEU A 109 -10.91 0.81 0.71
C LEU A 109 -11.30 2.29 0.84
N THR A 110 -12.58 2.61 0.60
CA THR A 110 -13.10 3.97 0.81
C THR A 110 -12.98 4.38 2.27
N ALA A 111 -13.36 3.52 3.21
CA ALA A 111 -13.22 3.80 4.64
C ALA A 111 -11.76 4.04 5.06
N LEU A 112 -10.81 3.27 4.50
CA LEU A 112 -9.38 3.54 4.72
C LEU A 112 -8.95 4.88 4.13
N ARG A 113 -9.40 5.25 2.92
CA ARG A 113 -9.10 6.55 2.33
C ARG A 113 -9.58 7.69 3.22
N GLU A 114 -10.83 7.62 3.66
CA GLU A 114 -11.41 8.63 4.57
C GLU A 114 -10.62 8.74 5.89
N CYS A 115 -10.20 7.60 6.45
CA CYS A 115 -9.34 7.57 7.62
C CYS A 115 -7.98 8.23 7.36
N CYS A 116 -7.36 7.95 6.21
CA CYS A 116 -6.09 8.55 5.81
C CYS A 116 -6.23 10.05 5.60
N ASP A 117 -7.29 10.51 4.94
CA ASP A 117 -7.56 11.94 4.71
C ASP A 117 -7.74 12.70 6.05
N LYS A 118 -8.55 12.15 6.94
CA LYS A 118 -8.79 12.71 8.29
C LYS A 118 -7.49 12.89 9.09
N ASN A 119 -6.55 11.96 8.93
CA ASN A 119 -5.30 11.92 9.69
C ASN A 119 -4.07 12.40 8.90
N ASN A 120 -4.26 12.96 7.70
CA ASN A 120 -3.19 13.44 6.83
C ASN A 120 -2.13 12.36 6.55
N LEU A 121 -2.58 11.13 6.23
CA LEU A 121 -1.76 9.98 5.87
C LEU A 121 -1.82 9.73 4.36
N TYR A 122 -0.74 9.19 3.81
CA TYR A 122 -0.76 8.61 2.47
C TYR A 122 -1.34 7.20 2.50
N LEU A 123 -2.09 6.83 1.47
CA LEU A 123 -2.55 5.45 1.24
C LEU A 123 -1.82 4.87 0.04
N TYR A 124 -0.98 3.87 0.28
CA TYR A 124 -0.19 3.18 -0.74
C TYR A 124 -0.61 1.72 -0.86
N MET A 125 -0.93 1.28 -2.08
CA MET A 125 -1.33 -0.11 -2.37
C MET A 125 -0.25 -0.87 -3.12
N ASP A 126 0.27 -1.92 -2.49
CA ASP A 126 1.06 -2.97 -3.13
C ASP A 126 0.13 -3.85 -3.97
N GLY A 127 0.28 -3.76 -5.27
CA GLY A 127 -0.49 -4.51 -6.25
C GLY A 127 0.28 -5.65 -6.90
N ALA A 128 1.20 -6.33 -6.20
CA ALA A 128 2.01 -7.43 -6.74
C ALA A 128 1.17 -8.50 -7.49
N ARG A 129 -0.07 -8.68 -7.07
CA ARG A 129 -1.05 -9.61 -7.68
C ARG A 129 -2.36 -8.89 -8.02
N LEU A 130 -2.32 -7.59 -8.29
CA LEU A 130 -3.49 -6.75 -8.53
C LEU A 130 -4.41 -7.31 -9.62
N GLY A 131 -3.83 -7.78 -10.73
CA GLY A 131 -4.61 -8.38 -11.82
C GLY A 131 -5.43 -9.59 -11.37
N THR A 132 -4.92 -10.39 -10.43
CA THR A 132 -5.66 -11.52 -9.86
C THR A 132 -6.84 -11.04 -9.00
N ALA A 133 -6.63 -10.02 -8.17
CA ALA A 133 -7.73 -9.45 -7.37
C ALA A 133 -8.83 -8.84 -8.25
N LEU A 134 -8.45 -8.06 -9.26
CA LEU A 134 -9.41 -7.41 -10.17
C LEU A 134 -10.24 -8.40 -11.01
N THR A 135 -9.72 -9.60 -11.25
CA THR A 135 -10.43 -10.65 -12.03
C THR A 135 -11.18 -11.65 -11.15
N TRP A 136 -11.03 -11.57 -9.83
CA TRP A 136 -11.78 -12.44 -8.93
C TRP A 136 -13.29 -12.13 -8.98
N PRO A 137 -14.17 -13.15 -9.07
CA PRO A 137 -15.62 -12.94 -9.24
C PRO A 137 -16.30 -12.15 -8.11
N GLY A 138 -15.71 -12.13 -6.91
CA GLY A 138 -16.21 -11.37 -5.76
C GLY A 138 -15.67 -9.95 -5.65
N ASN A 139 -14.84 -9.50 -6.62
CA ASN A 139 -14.29 -8.16 -6.62
C ASN A 139 -15.32 -7.11 -7.06
N ASP A 140 -15.39 -6.00 -6.34
CA ASP A 140 -16.23 -4.84 -6.65
C ASP A 140 -15.43 -3.56 -6.95
N LEU A 141 -14.08 -3.67 -7.01
CA LEU A 141 -13.18 -2.58 -7.34
C LEU A 141 -12.80 -2.60 -8.82
N SER A 142 -12.81 -1.44 -9.44
CA SER A 142 -12.12 -1.21 -10.72
C SER A 142 -10.73 -0.60 -10.49
N ILE A 143 -9.87 -0.66 -11.50
CA ILE A 143 -8.56 0.01 -11.43
C ILE A 143 -8.70 1.54 -11.33
N LYS A 144 -9.81 2.11 -11.79
CA LYS A 144 -10.12 3.53 -11.61
C LYS A 144 -10.43 3.86 -10.17
N ASP A 145 -11.22 3.00 -9.49
CA ASP A 145 -11.51 3.18 -8.05
C ASP A 145 -10.21 3.16 -7.24
N ILE A 146 -9.27 2.28 -7.56
CA ILE A 146 -7.96 2.23 -6.91
C ILE A 146 -7.18 3.51 -7.14
N ALA A 147 -7.14 4.00 -8.38
CA ALA A 147 -6.47 5.25 -8.73
C ALA A 147 -7.14 6.50 -8.12
N ASP A 148 -8.41 6.43 -7.76
CA ASP A 148 -9.13 7.51 -7.08
C ASP A 148 -8.92 7.48 -5.57
N LEU A 149 -8.70 6.30 -4.99
CA LEU A 149 -8.63 6.08 -3.55
C LEU A 149 -7.20 6.01 -2.99
N CYS A 150 -6.20 5.71 -3.82
CA CYS A 150 -4.80 5.61 -3.37
C CYS A 150 -3.98 6.81 -3.84
N ASP A 151 -3.02 7.25 -3.02
CA ASP A 151 -2.03 8.26 -3.40
C ASP A 151 -0.98 7.69 -4.35
N ALA A 152 -0.68 6.40 -4.18
CA ALA A 152 0.14 5.62 -5.08
C ALA A 152 -0.29 4.15 -5.04
N PHE A 153 -0.07 3.43 -6.12
CA PHE A 153 -0.23 1.97 -6.18
C PHE A 153 0.66 1.41 -7.27
N TYR A 154 0.93 0.11 -7.25
CA TYR A 154 1.56 -0.47 -8.42
C TYR A 154 0.79 -1.64 -9.01
N ILE A 155 0.93 -1.81 -10.31
CA ILE A 155 0.38 -2.92 -11.07
C ILE A 155 1.49 -3.94 -11.23
N GLY A 156 1.39 -5.04 -10.46
CA GLY A 156 2.33 -6.14 -10.53
C GLY A 156 2.25 -6.88 -11.84
N GLY A 157 3.38 -7.11 -12.48
CA GLY A 157 3.47 -7.85 -13.74
C GLY A 157 4.14 -9.21 -13.58
N THR A 158 5.21 -9.30 -12.79
CA THR A 158 6.05 -10.50 -12.69
C THR A 158 5.32 -11.73 -12.15
N LYS A 159 4.31 -11.55 -11.29
CA LYS A 159 3.52 -12.66 -10.71
C LYS A 159 2.28 -13.04 -11.53
N ILE A 160 1.95 -12.29 -12.58
CA ILE A 160 0.77 -12.52 -13.43
C ILE A 160 1.10 -12.75 -14.90
N GLY A 161 2.35 -13.11 -15.21
CA GLY A 161 2.79 -13.57 -16.53
C GLY A 161 3.41 -12.51 -17.43
N ALA A 162 3.65 -11.30 -16.96
CA ALA A 162 4.46 -10.35 -17.71
C ALA A 162 5.93 -10.78 -17.75
N LEU A 163 6.59 -10.49 -18.86
CA LEU A 163 8.01 -10.82 -19.04
C LEU A 163 8.93 -9.94 -18.17
N PHE A 164 8.46 -8.77 -17.76
CA PHE A 164 9.27 -7.79 -17.07
C PHE A 164 8.41 -6.81 -16.28
N GLY A 165 8.87 -6.53 -15.08
CA GLY A 165 8.58 -5.32 -14.32
C GLY A 165 7.22 -5.19 -13.69
N GLU A 166 7.19 -4.09 -12.98
CA GLU A 166 6.07 -3.55 -12.24
C GLU A 166 5.82 -2.13 -12.73
N ALA A 167 4.57 -1.67 -12.74
CA ALA A 167 4.23 -0.28 -13.07
C ALA A 167 3.75 0.45 -11.81
N LEU A 168 4.60 1.28 -11.23
CA LEU A 168 4.24 2.23 -10.16
C LEU A 168 3.46 3.41 -10.77
N VAL A 169 2.34 3.73 -10.17
CA VAL A 169 1.39 4.80 -10.57
C VAL A 169 1.19 5.76 -9.42
#